data_a5e5b59436a740582d20334e9758a0e7
#
_entry.id   a5e5b59436a740582d20334e9758a0e7
#
_cell.length_a   1.000
_cell.length_b   1.000
_cell.length_c   1.000
_cell.angle_alpha   90.00
_cell.angle_beta   90.00
_cell.angle_gamma   90.00
#
_symmetry.space_group_name_H-M   'P 1'
#
loop_
_entity.id
_entity.type
_entity.pdbx_description
1 polymer ?
#
loop_
_entity_poly.entity_id
_entity_poly.type
_entity_poly.pdbx_seq_one_letter_code
_entity_poly.pdbx_strand_id
1 'polypeptide(L)'
;YDEEGEIIATGSCFANSLRCLAVSSAHQGEGLMNAIVTHLINEQYERGNSHIFLYTKCNSAKFFQSLGFYEIARIEDKLVFMENQRKGFANYLENLTACVPKVQARQRAAAIVMNANPFTLGHQYLVEKASRENDIVHLFVVSEDKSLVPFSVRKQLVEEGVVHLPNVYCHETASYMISSVTFPSYFQENENAVIESNALLDLQIFSQIAKALGIQRRYVGEEPFSRVTNLYNQIMQAELPKAGIEYVVVPRKANEGQAISASSVRVAIQAGDFEKVSAMLPESSYQFLLSEEGQKVVQRIQQAENVIHY
;
A
#
# COMPACT_ATOMS: atom_id res chain seq x y z
N TYR A 1 18.73 15.44 -24.25
CA TYR A 1 18.69 15.50 -25.73
C TYR A 1 20.12 15.59 -26.22
N ASP A 2 20.40 15.05 -27.40
CA ASP A 2 21.63 15.28 -28.14
C ASP A 2 21.58 16.61 -28.94
N GLU A 3 22.62 16.86 -29.76
CA GLU A 3 22.71 18.08 -30.59
C GLU A 3 21.66 18.13 -31.70
N GLU A 4 21.08 16.98 -32.07
CA GLU A 4 20.03 16.83 -33.08
C GLU A 4 18.61 16.94 -32.47
N GLY A 5 18.50 17.02 -31.14
CA GLY A 5 17.25 17.13 -30.41
C GLY A 5 16.56 15.79 -30.10
N GLU A 6 17.26 14.67 -30.27
CA GLU A 6 16.77 13.34 -29.91
C GLU A 6 16.89 13.07 -28.40
N ILE A 7 15.93 12.34 -27.82
CA ILE A 7 15.97 11.96 -26.41
C ILE A 7 16.97 10.82 -26.22
N ILE A 8 18.13 11.11 -25.65
CA ILE A 8 19.19 10.12 -25.40
C ILE A 8 19.11 9.49 -23.99
N ALA A 9 18.48 10.18 -23.04
CA ALA A 9 18.28 9.64 -21.70
C ALA A 9 17.04 10.29 -21.05
N THR A 10 16.40 9.56 -20.14
CA THR A 10 15.21 10.02 -19.41
C THR A 10 15.20 9.52 -17.97
N GLY A 11 14.51 10.25 -17.11
CA GLY A 11 14.20 9.88 -15.75
C GLY A 11 13.10 10.76 -15.18
N SER A 12 12.37 10.28 -14.19
CA SER A 12 11.29 11.02 -13.55
C SER A 12 11.21 10.72 -12.05
N CYS A 13 10.51 11.58 -11.33
CA CYS A 13 10.16 11.39 -9.93
C CYS A 13 8.65 11.24 -9.78
N PHE A 14 8.24 10.31 -8.92
CA PHE A 14 6.87 10.18 -8.48
C PHE A 14 6.86 10.03 -6.95
N ALA A 15 6.24 10.98 -6.25
CA ALA A 15 6.41 11.11 -4.80
C ALA A 15 7.92 11.05 -4.44
N ASN A 16 8.34 10.14 -3.58
CA ASN A 16 9.74 9.90 -3.23
C ASN A 16 10.39 8.73 -4.00
N SER A 17 9.86 8.37 -5.17
CA SER A 17 10.41 7.30 -6.01
C SER A 17 11.01 7.84 -7.31
N LEU A 18 12.17 7.29 -7.71
CA LEU A 18 12.74 7.50 -9.04
C LEU A 18 12.14 6.49 -10.02
N ARG A 19 11.73 6.96 -11.20
CA ARG A 19 11.02 6.14 -12.21
C ARG A 19 11.46 6.45 -13.62
N CYS A 20 11.10 5.56 -14.55
CA CYS A 20 11.33 5.74 -15.99
C CYS A 20 12.79 6.07 -16.34
N LEU A 21 13.73 5.45 -15.62
CA LEU A 21 15.16 5.63 -15.82
C LEU A 21 15.60 4.83 -17.05
N ALA A 22 15.99 5.49 -18.11
CA ALA A 22 16.46 4.87 -19.33
C ALA A 22 17.54 5.70 -20.02
N VAL A 23 18.46 5.03 -20.71
CA VAL A 23 19.47 5.62 -21.60
C VAL A 23 19.40 4.88 -22.92
N SER A 24 19.43 5.63 -24.02
CA SER A 24 19.49 5.09 -25.37
C SER A 24 20.66 4.11 -25.51
N SER A 25 20.45 3.00 -26.23
CA SER A 25 21.49 1.98 -26.44
C SER A 25 22.75 2.52 -27.10
N ALA A 26 22.62 3.55 -27.95
CA ALA A 26 23.74 4.22 -28.62
C ALA A 26 24.62 5.05 -27.66
N HIS A 27 24.06 5.49 -26.51
CA HIS A 27 24.72 6.38 -25.55
C HIS A 27 25.01 5.71 -24.20
N GLN A 28 24.97 4.36 -24.16
CA GLN A 28 25.36 3.60 -22.97
C GLN A 28 26.87 3.70 -22.72
N GLY A 29 27.25 3.86 -21.45
CA GLY A 29 28.67 4.02 -21.05
C GLY A 29 29.17 5.47 -20.97
N GLU A 30 28.41 6.46 -21.41
CA GLU A 30 28.74 7.89 -21.37
C GLU A 30 28.47 8.57 -20.01
N GLY A 31 28.03 7.81 -18.99
CA GLY A 31 27.74 8.36 -17.67
C GLY A 31 26.37 9.04 -17.52
N LEU A 32 25.53 9.03 -18.56
CA LEU A 32 24.24 9.73 -18.57
C LEU A 32 23.30 9.24 -17.46
N MET A 33 23.27 7.93 -17.18
CA MET A 33 22.46 7.39 -16.11
C MET A 33 22.89 7.93 -14.74
N ASN A 34 24.20 8.04 -14.49
CA ASN A 34 24.72 8.64 -13.24
C ASN A 34 24.30 10.11 -13.13
N ALA A 35 24.41 10.87 -14.21
CA ALA A 35 24.03 12.28 -14.24
C ALA A 35 22.53 12.46 -13.94
N ILE A 36 21.64 11.69 -14.59
CA ILE A 36 20.20 11.74 -14.37
C ILE A 36 19.86 11.34 -12.94
N VAL A 37 20.36 10.21 -12.44
CA VAL A 37 20.06 9.74 -11.09
C VAL A 37 20.52 10.74 -10.04
N THR A 38 21.73 11.31 -10.21
CA THR A 38 22.24 12.36 -9.31
C THR A 38 21.35 13.60 -9.32
N HIS A 39 20.95 14.06 -10.51
CA HIS A 39 20.04 15.19 -10.64
C HIS A 39 18.70 14.93 -9.94
N LEU A 40 18.08 13.77 -10.19
CA LEU A 40 16.80 13.41 -9.58
C LEU A 40 16.90 13.24 -8.06
N ILE A 41 18.00 12.74 -7.52
CA ILE A 41 18.24 12.67 -6.08
C ILE A 41 18.30 14.09 -5.47
N ASN A 42 19.01 15.02 -6.11
CA ASN A 42 19.08 16.40 -5.67
C ASN A 42 17.70 17.08 -5.69
N GLU A 43 16.93 16.90 -6.77
CA GLU A 43 15.54 17.35 -6.87
C GLU A 43 14.67 16.80 -5.73
N GLN A 44 14.84 15.52 -5.36
CA GLN A 44 14.11 14.94 -4.25
C GLN A 44 14.52 15.58 -2.90
N TYR A 45 15.80 15.85 -2.69
CA TYR A 45 16.27 16.53 -1.48
C TYR A 45 15.74 17.97 -1.39
N GLU A 46 15.69 18.69 -2.49
CA GLU A 46 15.09 20.03 -2.55
C GLU A 46 13.59 20.02 -2.24
N ARG A 47 12.90 18.95 -2.59
CA ARG A 47 11.48 18.71 -2.22
C ARG A 47 11.28 18.21 -0.78
N GLY A 48 12.36 18.04 0.00
CA GLY A 48 12.33 17.54 1.36
C GLY A 48 12.30 16.01 1.49
N ASN A 49 12.43 15.28 0.39
CA ASN A 49 12.44 13.82 0.38
C ASN A 49 13.86 13.28 0.52
N SER A 50 14.30 12.95 1.73
CA SER A 50 15.62 12.36 1.99
C SER A 50 15.63 10.83 1.86
N HIS A 51 14.47 10.18 1.96
CA HIS A 51 14.31 8.74 1.81
C HIS A 51 13.71 8.44 0.43
N ILE A 52 14.53 7.90 -0.47
CA ILE A 52 14.23 7.75 -1.89
C ILE A 52 14.20 6.28 -2.25
N PHE A 53 13.21 5.90 -3.05
CA PHE A 53 12.99 4.54 -3.51
C PHE A 53 13.12 4.43 -5.02
N LEU A 54 13.41 3.24 -5.51
CA LEU A 54 13.34 2.90 -6.93
C LEU A 54 13.00 1.44 -7.16
N TYR A 55 12.49 1.18 -8.35
CA TYR A 55 12.30 -0.16 -8.90
C TYR A 55 13.20 -0.32 -10.11
N THR A 56 13.84 -1.47 -10.23
CA THR A 56 14.75 -1.73 -11.35
C THR A 56 14.71 -3.20 -11.79
N LYS A 57 15.19 -3.48 -12.98
CA LYS A 57 15.41 -4.86 -13.46
C LYS A 57 16.52 -5.52 -12.66
N CYS A 58 16.45 -6.85 -12.48
CA CYS A 58 17.43 -7.61 -11.70
C CYS A 58 18.89 -7.40 -12.18
N ASN A 59 19.11 -7.32 -13.49
CA ASN A 59 20.43 -7.10 -14.08
C ASN A 59 21.01 -5.69 -13.83
N SER A 60 20.15 -4.70 -13.58
CA SER A 60 20.55 -3.31 -13.30
C SER A 60 20.73 -3.01 -11.81
N ALA A 61 20.35 -3.92 -10.92
CA ALA A 61 20.41 -3.68 -9.46
C ALA A 61 21.83 -3.35 -8.97
N LYS A 62 22.86 -4.04 -9.47
CA LYS A 62 24.26 -3.78 -9.11
C LYS A 62 24.70 -2.36 -9.44
N PHE A 63 24.21 -1.80 -10.54
CA PHE A 63 24.48 -0.41 -10.90
C PHE A 63 23.92 0.56 -9.86
N PHE A 64 22.65 0.39 -9.45
CA PHE A 64 22.05 1.24 -8.43
C PHE A 64 22.65 1.02 -7.03
N GLN A 65 23.14 -0.18 -6.72
CA GLN A 65 23.93 -0.42 -5.50
C GLN A 65 25.21 0.45 -5.49
N SER A 66 25.88 0.61 -6.63
CA SER A 66 27.07 1.49 -6.72
C SER A 66 26.74 2.98 -6.54
N LEU A 67 25.47 3.36 -6.71
CA LEU A 67 24.94 4.71 -6.46
C LEU A 67 24.37 4.89 -5.04
N GLY A 68 24.56 3.90 -4.15
CA GLY A 68 24.12 3.99 -2.75
C GLY A 68 22.70 3.57 -2.50
N PHE A 69 22.08 2.80 -3.40
CA PHE A 69 20.80 2.15 -3.15
C PHE A 69 20.98 0.73 -2.60
N TYR A 70 20.11 0.34 -1.69
CA TYR A 70 20.12 -0.95 -0.99
C TYR A 70 18.85 -1.73 -1.33
N GLU A 71 19.00 -3.03 -1.55
CA GLU A 71 17.89 -3.90 -1.87
C GLU A 71 17.00 -4.14 -0.65
N ILE A 72 15.67 -4.01 -0.84
CA ILE A 72 14.63 -4.30 0.14
C ILE A 72 14.00 -5.66 -0.16
N ALA A 73 13.60 -5.85 -1.43
CA ALA A 73 12.95 -7.06 -1.90
C ALA A 73 13.24 -7.29 -3.39
N ARG A 74 13.19 -8.56 -3.82
CA ARG A 74 13.47 -8.98 -5.19
C ARG A 74 12.48 -10.03 -5.66
N ILE A 75 11.97 -9.86 -6.85
CA ILE A 75 11.29 -10.91 -7.61
C ILE A 75 12.24 -11.37 -8.70
N GLU A 76 12.75 -12.58 -8.58
CA GLU A 76 13.76 -13.13 -9.52
C GLU A 76 13.28 -13.00 -10.96
N ASP A 77 14.20 -12.66 -11.84
CA ASP A 77 14.01 -12.41 -13.26
C ASP A 77 13.02 -11.28 -13.63
N LYS A 78 12.37 -10.63 -12.64
CA LYS A 78 11.39 -9.57 -12.86
C LYS A 78 11.91 -8.21 -12.41
N LEU A 79 11.99 -7.98 -11.11
CA LEU A 79 12.33 -6.67 -10.56
C LEU A 79 12.96 -6.71 -9.17
N VAL A 80 13.62 -5.61 -8.82
CA VAL A 80 14.19 -5.34 -7.50
C VAL A 80 13.65 -4.00 -7.00
N PHE A 81 13.21 -3.98 -5.74
CA PHE A 81 12.83 -2.78 -5.02
C PHE A 81 13.96 -2.34 -4.11
N MET A 82 14.34 -1.07 -4.17
CA MET A 82 15.53 -0.54 -3.52
C MET A 82 15.25 0.81 -2.85
N GLU A 83 16.04 1.13 -1.82
CA GLU A 83 16.02 2.41 -1.09
C GLU A 83 17.44 2.99 -0.97
N ASN A 84 17.55 4.33 -0.82
CA ASN A 84 18.85 5.01 -0.63
C ASN A 84 19.33 5.03 0.83
N GLN A 85 18.60 4.43 1.75
CA GLN A 85 18.97 4.34 3.17
C GLN A 85 19.40 2.92 3.52
N ARG A 86 20.66 2.75 3.95
CA ARG A 86 21.24 1.43 4.26
C ARG A 86 20.47 0.63 5.30
N LYS A 87 19.79 1.31 6.22
CA LYS A 87 19.02 0.71 7.31
C LYS A 87 17.55 1.14 7.31
N GLY A 88 17.05 1.72 6.21
CA GLY A 88 15.71 2.27 6.17
C GLY A 88 14.66 1.23 6.55
N PHE A 89 14.62 0.12 5.84
CA PHE A 89 13.68 -0.98 6.12
C PHE A 89 13.92 -1.63 7.49
N ALA A 90 15.19 -1.82 7.90
CA ALA A 90 15.50 -2.36 9.21
C ALA A 90 14.99 -1.46 10.34
N ASN A 91 15.20 -0.15 10.24
CA ASN A 91 14.67 0.83 11.20
C ASN A 91 13.13 0.84 11.21
N TYR A 92 12.49 0.69 10.06
CA TYR A 92 11.03 0.56 9.99
C TYR A 92 10.55 -0.68 10.77
N LEU A 93 11.19 -1.84 10.59
CA LEU A 93 10.87 -3.06 11.35
C LEU A 93 11.12 -2.89 12.85
N GLU A 94 12.22 -2.24 13.24
CA GLU A 94 12.52 -1.93 14.64
C GLU A 94 11.43 -1.03 15.26
N ASN A 95 11.00 0.01 14.55
CA ASN A 95 9.94 0.90 15.02
C ASN A 95 8.60 0.16 15.16
N LEU A 96 8.24 -0.70 14.22
CA LEU A 96 7.03 -1.53 14.33
C LEU A 96 7.07 -2.41 15.58
N THR A 97 8.21 -3.06 15.85
CA THR A 97 8.36 -3.97 17.00
C THR A 97 8.43 -3.24 18.33
N ALA A 98 8.89 -2.00 18.37
CA ALA A 98 8.96 -1.18 19.56
C ALA A 98 7.59 -0.70 20.05
N CYS A 99 6.61 -0.58 19.15
CA CYS A 99 5.26 -0.06 19.45
C CYS A 99 4.26 -1.12 19.92
N VAL A 100 4.64 -2.40 19.98
CA VAL A 100 3.72 -3.51 20.27
C VAL A 100 4.33 -4.50 21.26
N PRO A 101 3.50 -5.23 22.03
CA PRO A 101 4.00 -6.30 22.88
C PRO A 101 4.58 -7.43 22.01
N LYS A 102 5.67 -8.04 22.49
CA LYS A 102 6.22 -9.22 21.82
C LYS A 102 5.25 -10.40 21.93
N VAL A 103 5.00 -11.05 20.81
CA VAL A 103 4.19 -12.28 20.76
C VAL A 103 4.88 -13.36 21.59
N GLN A 104 4.19 -13.89 22.59
CA GLN A 104 4.69 -14.96 23.45
C GLN A 104 4.37 -16.35 22.88
N ALA A 105 5.06 -17.38 23.37
CA ALA A 105 4.75 -18.76 23.01
C ALA A 105 3.25 -19.06 23.29
N ARG A 106 2.56 -19.64 22.30
CA ARG A 106 1.12 -19.92 22.26
C ARG A 106 0.18 -18.74 22.00
N GLN A 107 0.66 -17.50 21.94
CA GLN A 107 -0.16 -16.38 21.46
C GLN A 107 -0.27 -16.39 19.94
N ARG A 108 -1.43 -15.98 19.45
CA ARG A 108 -1.72 -15.83 18.01
C ARG A 108 -1.67 -14.36 17.64
N ALA A 109 -0.84 -14.03 16.66
CA ALA A 109 -0.80 -12.70 16.07
C ALA A 109 -1.33 -12.74 14.64
N ALA A 110 -2.22 -11.84 14.34
CA ALA A 110 -2.80 -11.66 13.01
C ALA A 110 -2.46 -10.31 12.41
N ALA A 111 -2.56 -10.20 11.09
CA ALA A 111 -2.47 -8.92 10.38
C ALA A 111 -3.66 -8.69 9.46
N ILE A 112 -4.01 -7.42 9.34
CA ILE A 112 -4.91 -6.87 8.33
C ILE A 112 -4.16 -5.72 7.64
N VAL A 113 -4.25 -5.62 6.31
CA VAL A 113 -3.80 -4.45 5.57
C VAL A 113 -4.99 -3.90 4.81
N MET A 114 -5.25 -2.61 4.95
CA MET A 114 -6.40 -1.98 4.29
C MET A 114 -6.09 -0.56 3.84
N ASN A 115 -6.75 -0.14 2.76
CA ASN A 115 -6.74 1.25 2.32
C ASN A 115 -7.75 2.11 3.08
N ALA A 116 -8.91 1.56 3.44
CA ALA A 116 -9.98 2.21 4.21
C ALA A 116 -10.45 3.57 3.63
N ASN A 117 -10.84 3.60 2.37
CA ASN A 117 -11.17 4.81 1.60
C ASN A 117 -12.68 4.97 1.29
N PRO A 118 -13.54 5.36 2.28
CA PRO A 118 -13.30 5.54 3.73
C PRO A 118 -13.35 4.24 4.54
N PHE A 119 -13.13 4.36 5.87
CA PHE A 119 -13.33 3.27 6.81
C PHE A 119 -14.84 2.98 6.99
N THR A 120 -15.25 1.73 6.82
CA THR A 120 -16.66 1.30 6.80
C THR A 120 -16.97 0.26 7.86
N LEU A 121 -18.26 0.00 8.11
CA LEU A 121 -18.72 -1.10 8.96
C LEU A 121 -18.23 -2.49 8.47
N GLY A 122 -17.93 -2.62 7.16
CA GLY A 122 -17.32 -3.84 6.62
C GLY A 122 -15.85 -3.98 7.07
N HIS A 123 -15.09 -2.89 7.07
CA HIS A 123 -13.72 -2.88 7.60
C HIS A 123 -13.72 -3.14 9.12
N GLN A 124 -14.59 -2.47 9.87
CA GLN A 124 -14.73 -2.66 11.31
C GLN A 124 -15.04 -4.12 11.66
N TYR A 125 -16.00 -4.73 10.96
CA TYR A 125 -16.35 -6.14 11.15
C TYR A 125 -15.17 -7.10 10.92
N LEU A 126 -14.35 -6.84 9.88
CA LEU A 126 -13.14 -7.60 9.61
C LEU A 126 -12.14 -7.53 10.78
N VAL A 127 -11.91 -6.31 11.31
CA VAL A 127 -11.00 -6.10 12.45
C VAL A 127 -11.55 -6.75 13.72
N GLU A 128 -12.84 -6.56 14.02
CA GLU A 128 -13.49 -7.19 15.19
C GLU A 128 -13.42 -8.70 15.15
N LYS A 129 -13.61 -9.31 13.95
CA LYS A 129 -13.49 -10.75 13.80
C LYS A 129 -12.06 -11.22 14.08
N ALA A 130 -11.07 -10.57 13.50
CA ALA A 130 -9.67 -10.88 13.75
C ALA A 130 -9.30 -10.68 15.23
N SER A 131 -9.78 -9.61 15.86
CA SER A 131 -9.57 -9.31 17.29
C SER A 131 -10.12 -10.42 18.21
N ARG A 132 -11.30 -10.95 17.92
CA ARG A 132 -11.90 -12.05 18.70
C ARG A 132 -11.16 -13.39 18.57
N GLU A 133 -10.47 -13.60 17.44
CA GLU A 133 -9.84 -14.89 17.11
C GLU A 133 -8.34 -14.93 17.39
N ASN A 134 -7.74 -13.79 17.76
CA ASN A 134 -6.30 -13.66 17.97
C ASN A 134 -5.98 -12.83 19.23
N ASP A 135 -4.83 -13.08 19.83
CA ASP A 135 -4.34 -12.34 21.01
C ASP A 135 -3.82 -10.95 20.65
N ILE A 136 -3.25 -10.81 19.43
CA ILE A 136 -2.71 -9.55 18.91
C ILE A 136 -3.14 -9.41 17.46
N VAL A 137 -3.59 -8.22 17.09
CA VAL A 137 -3.92 -7.87 15.70
C VAL A 137 -3.14 -6.63 15.28
N HIS A 138 -2.34 -6.77 14.24
CA HIS A 138 -1.61 -5.70 13.58
C HIS A 138 -2.44 -5.17 12.41
N LEU A 139 -2.94 -3.96 12.53
CA LEU A 139 -3.77 -3.30 11.53
C LEU A 139 -2.94 -2.26 10.77
N PHE A 140 -2.59 -2.56 9.53
CA PHE A 140 -1.82 -1.68 8.66
C PHE A 140 -2.75 -0.83 7.78
N VAL A 141 -2.61 0.48 7.86
CA VAL A 141 -3.28 1.44 6.97
C VAL A 141 -2.30 1.85 5.88
N VAL A 142 -2.68 1.63 4.61
CA VAL A 142 -1.85 1.98 3.46
C VAL A 142 -1.57 3.47 3.44
N SER A 143 -0.30 3.85 3.57
CA SER A 143 0.14 5.25 3.74
C SER A 143 0.08 6.07 2.46
N GLU A 144 -0.08 5.41 1.31
CA GLU A 144 -0.13 6.09 0.03
C GLU A 144 -1.31 7.06 -0.08
N ASP A 145 -1.05 8.30 -0.51
CA ASP A 145 -2.05 9.37 -0.56
C ASP A 145 -2.60 9.61 -1.98
N LYS A 146 -3.11 8.54 -2.62
CA LYS A 146 -3.77 8.58 -3.93
C LYS A 146 -5.28 8.40 -3.85
N SER A 147 -5.79 8.14 -2.66
CA SER A 147 -7.21 7.92 -2.41
C SER A 147 -7.99 9.23 -2.36
N LEU A 148 -9.30 9.15 -2.58
CA LEU A 148 -10.20 10.32 -2.45
C LEU A 148 -10.25 10.83 -1.00
N VAL A 149 -10.16 9.92 -0.03
CA VAL A 149 -9.99 10.25 1.39
C VAL A 149 -8.48 10.31 1.68
N PRO A 150 -7.93 11.45 2.14
CA PRO A 150 -6.51 11.60 2.45
C PRO A 150 -6.00 10.59 3.49
N PHE A 151 -4.72 10.24 3.43
CA PHE A 151 -4.14 9.24 4.34
C PHE A 151 -4.33 9.62 5.83
N SER A 152 -4.08 10.87 6.20
CA SER A 152 -4.26 11.34 7.58
C SER A 152 -5.66 11.09 8.11
N VAL A 153 -6.68 11.36 7.28
CA VAL A 153 -8.08 11.12 7.59
C VAL A 153 -8.38 9.62 7.69
N ARG A 154 -7.91 8.82 6.72
CA ARG A 154 -8.12 7.36 6.73
C ARG A 154 -7.55 6.72 7.99
N LYS A 155 -6.33 7.12 8.38
CA LYS A 155 -5.68 6.66 9.60
C LYS A 155 -6.50 7.02 10.84
N GLN A 156 -6.89 8.30 10.98
CA GLN A 156 -7.73 8.77 12.09
C GLN A 156 -9.02 7.97 12.21
N LEU A 157 -9.78 7.82 11.12
CA LEU A 157 -11.05 7.09 11.12
C LEU A 157 -10.91 5.61 11.44
N VAL A 158 -9.79 5.00 11.03
CA VAL A 158 -9.46 3.62 11.41
C VAL A 158 -9.18 3.53 12.90
N GLU A 159 -8.31 4.38 13.44
CA GLU A 159 -7.94 4.39 14.86
C GLU A 159 -9.17 4.63 15.76
N GLU A 160 -10.01 5.61 15.43
CA GLU A 160 -11.27 5.88 16.14
C GLU A 160 -12.26 4.69 16.05
N GLY A 161 -12.37 4.10 14.85
CA GLY A 161 -13.31 2.99 14.61
C GLY A 161 -12.93 1.69 15.29
N VAL A 162 -11.67 1.52 15.74
CA VAL A 162 -11.19 0.31 16.44
C VAL A 162 -10.77 0.57 17.90
N VAL A 163 -10.96 1.76 18.43
CA VAL A 163 -10.52 2.17 19.78
C VAL A 163 -11.03 1.26 20.89
N HIS A 164 -12.17 0.61 20.68
CA HIS A 164 -12.80 -0.34 21.61
C HIS A 164 -12.14 -1.74 21.61
N LEU A 165 -11.13 -1.97 20.78
CA LEU A 165 -10.43 -3.26 20.63
C LEU A 165 -9.01 -3.16 21.22
N PRO A 166 -8.80 -3.58 22.47
CA PRO A 166 -7.54 -3.33 23.19
C PRO A 166 -6.35 -4.14 22.67
N ASN A 167 -6.57 -5.17 21.86
CA ASN A 167 -5.55 -6.01 21.26
C ASN A 167 -5.25 -5.66 19.79
N VAL A 168 -5.79 -4.55 19.28
CA VAL A 168 -5.54 -4.06 17.92
C VAL A 168 -4.51 -2.94 17.96
N TYR A 169 -3.44 -3.09 17.19
CA TYR A 169 -2.34 -2.12 17.06
C TYR A 169 -2.32 -1.58 15.65
N CYS A 170 -2.57 -0.28 15.50
CA CYS A 170 -2.56 0.40 14.20
C CYS A 170 -1.14 0.77 13.78
N HIS A 171 -0.82 0.54 12.51
CA HIS A 171 0.46 0.82 11.89
C HIS A 171 0.29 1.53 10.56
N GLU A 172 1.30 2.29 10.18
CA GLU A 172 1.47 2.85 8.84
C GLU A 172 2.32 1.91 7.98
N THR A 173 1.99 1.79 6.70
CA THR A 173 2.81 0.98 5.78
C THR A 173 4.06 1.73 5.30
N ALA A 174 4.14 3.03 5.55
CA ALA A 174 5.12 3.93 4.98
C ALA A 174 5.20 3.74 3.43
N SER A 175 6.40 3.85 2.85
CA SER A 175 6.60 3.63 1.41
C SER A 175 6.91 2.17 1.06
N TYR A 176 6.77 1.24 2.00
CA TYR A 176 7.13 -0.18 1.80
C TYR A 176 6.00 -1.02 1.21
N MET A 177 4.73 -0.64 1.46
CA MET A 177 3.58 -1.26 0.82
C MET A 177 2.86 -0.22 -0.02
N ILE A 178 2.80 -0.43 -1.31
CA ILE A 178 2.17 0.48 -2.28
C ILE A 178 0.98 -0.19 -2.95
N SER A 179 0.04 0.64 -3.38
CA SER A 179 -1.11 0.14 -4.13
C SER A 179 -0.72 -0.29 -5.55
N SER A 180 -1.52 -1.17 -6.14
CA SER A 180 -1.36 -1.56 -7.55
C SER A 180 -1.46 -0.37 -8.52
N VAL A 181 -2.14 0.70 -8.13
CA VAL A 181 -2.30 1.92 -8.95
C VAL A 181 -0.98 2.65 -9.15
N THR A 182 -0.10 2.63 -8.15
CA THR A 182 1.17 3.37 -8.19
C THR A 182 2.38 2.47 -8.41
N PHE A 183 2.16 1.16 -8.46
CA PHE A 183 3.21 0.22 -8.85
C PHE A 183 3.70 0.50 -10.28
N PRO A 184 5.02 0.56 -10.54
CA PRO A 184 5.54 0.89 -11.87
C PRO A 184 5.22 -0.22 -12.89
N SER A 185 4.31 0.09 -13.83
CA SER A 185 3.84 -0.83 -14.86
C SER A 185 4.78 -0.97 -16.07
N TYR A 186 5.68 -0.02 -16.27
CA TYR A 186 6.52 0.07 -17.48
C TYR A 186 7.60 -1.02 -17.61
N PHE A 187 7.75 -1.91 -16.62
CA PHE A 187 8.64 -3.07 -16.71
C PHE A 187 7.95 -4.33 -17.25
N GLN A 188 6.63 -4.33 -17.35
CA GLN A 188 5.83 -5.52 -17.57
C GLN A 188 5.14 -5.51 -18.93
N GLU A 189 4.95 -6.70 -19.51
CA GLU A 189 4.39 -6.87 -20.84
C GLU A 189 2.86 -6.65 -20.90
N ASN A 190 2.16 -6.90 -19.79
CA ASN A 190 0.72 -6.77 -19.69
C ASN A 190 0.24 -6.49 -18.27
N GLU A 191 -1.03 -6.08 -18.14
CA GLU A 191 -1.65 -5.69 -16.87
C GLU A 191 -1.63 -6.80 -15.81
N ASN A 192 -1.86 -8.04 -16.18
CA ASN A 192 -1.84 -9.17 -15.24
C ASN A 192 -0.43 -9.39 -14.66
N ALA A 193 0.61 -9.28 -15.47
CA ALA A 193 2.00 -9.40 -15.02
C ALA A 193 2.38 -8.24 -14.06
N VAL A 194 1.81 -7.04 -14.27
CA VAL A 194 1.96 -5.90 -13.35
C VAL A 194 1.36 -6.25 -11.98
N ILE A 195 0.10 -6.72 -11.97
CA ILE A 195 -0.61 -7.07 -10.73
C ILE A 195 0.12 -8.21 -10.01
N GLU A 196 0.53 -9.24 -10.73
CA GLU A 196 1.28 -10.37 -10.16
C GLU A 196 2.59 -9.93 -9.52
N SER A 197 3.39 -9.12 -10.23
CA SER A 197 4.67 -8.65 -9.71
C SER A 197 4.52 -7.73 -8.51
N ASN A 198 3.50 -6.86 -8.51
CA ASN A 198 3.15 -6.05 -7.34
C ASN A 198 2.77 -6.93 -6.14
N ALA A 199 1.87 -7.89 -6.34
CA ALA A 199 1.42 -8.77 -5.27
C ALA A 199 2.59 -9.60 -4.68
N LEU A 200 3.43 -10.18 -5.52
CA LEU A 200 4.59 -10.96 -5.07
C LEU A 200 5.59 -10.11 -4.29
N LEU A 201 5.85 -8.88 -4.74
CA LEU A 201 6.76 -7.96 -4.05
C LEU A 201 6.20 -7.56 -2.68
N ASP A 202 4.91 -7.17 -2.64
CA ASP A 202 4.22 -6.83 -1.39
C ASP A 202 4.25 -8.01 -0.40
N LEU A 203 4.04 -9.23 -0.89
CA LEU A 203 4.09 -10.44 -0.04
C LEU A 203 5.49 -10.75 0.48
N GLN A 204 6.53 -10.48 -0.29
CA GLN A 204 7.91 -10.62 0.20
C GLN A 204 8.21 -9.63 1.34
N ILE A 205 7.81 -8.37 1.16
CA ILE A 205 7.95 -7.32 2.19
C ILE A 205 7.09 -7.68 3.40
N PHE A 206 5.83 -8.04 3.17
CA PHE A 206 4.92 -8.45 4.25
C PHE A 206 5.46 -9.66 5.03
N SER A 207 6.06 -10.65 4.37
CA SER A 207 6.64 -11.82 5.05
C SER A 207 7.79 -11.44 5.99
N GLN A 208 8.60 -10.44 5.64
CA GLN A 208 9.64 -9.92 6.52
C GLN A 208 9.04 -9.18 7.73
N ILE A 209 8.00 -8.37 7.51
CA ILE A 209 7.23 -7.70 8.57
C ILE A 209 6.57 -8.75 9.48
N ALA A 210 5.93 -9.74 8.90
CA ALA A 210 5.27 -10.82 9.64
C ALA A 210 6.25 -11.58 10.53
N LYS A 211 7.45 -11.89 10.02
CA LYS A 211 8.51 -12.51 10.80
C LYS A 211 8.97 -11.64 11.98
N ALA A 212 9.14 -10.34 11.76
CA ALA A 212 9.58 -9.40 12.79
C ALA A 212 8.53 -9.25 13.92
N LEU A 213 7.24 -9.23 13.56
CA LEU A 213 6.11 -9.04 14.49
C LEU A 213 5.53 -10.36 15.02
N GLY A 214 6.01 -11.53 14.55
CA GLY A 214 5.47 -12.84 14.95
C GLY A 214 4.06 -13.11 14.40
N ILE A 215 3.68 -12.49 13.28
CA ILE A 215 2.39 -12.67 12.63
C ILE A 215 2.30 -14.06 12.00
N GLN A 216 1.22 -14.79 12.29
CA GLN A 216 0.96 -16.14 11.81
C GLN A 216 -0.28 -16.21 10.89
N ARG A 217 -1.08 -15.14 10.85
CA ARG A 217 -2.34 -15.08 10.10
C ARG A 217 -2.49 -13.77 9.35
N ARG A 218 -2.97 -13.81 8.11
CA ARG A 218 -3.37 -12.65 7.32
C ARG A 218 -4.87 -12.72 7.06
N TYR A 219 -5.63 -11.79 7.64
CA TYR A 219 -7.06 -11.65 7.41
C TYR A 219 -7.32 -10.73 6.22
N VAL A 220 -8.22 -11.14 5.35
CA VAL A 220 -8.70 -10.35 4.20
C VAL A 220 -10.21 -10.43 4.09
N GLY A 221 -10.83 -9.38 3.59
CA GLY A 221 -12.23 -9.43 3.18
C GLY A 221 -12.41 -10.18 1.85
N GLU A 222 -13.50 -10.91 1.73
CA GLU A 222 -13.90 -11.47 0.44
C GLU A 222 -14.06 -10.36 -0.61
N GLU A 223 -13.61 -10.57 -1.85
CA GLU A 223 -13.68 -9.58 -2.93
C GLU A 223 -14.26 -10.20 -4.21
N PRO A 224 -15.58 -10.20 -4.37
CA PRO A 224 -16.22 -10.81 -5.53
C PRO A 224 -16.23 -9.92 -6.79
N PHE A 225 -15.96 -8.61 -6.67
CA PHE A 225 -16.24 -7.66 -7.76
C PHE A 225 -14.99 -7.11 -8.44
N SER A 226 -13.90 -6.88 -7.70
CA SER A 226 -12.67 -6.33 -8.26
C SER A 226 -11.77 -7.43 -8.81
N ARG A 227 -11.55 -7.45 -10.13
CA ARG A 227 -10.63 -8.39 -10.80
C ARG A 227 -9.21 -8.28 -10.22
N VAL A 228 -8.73 -7.05 -10.01
CA VAL A 228 -7.38 -6.78 -9.47
C VAL A 228 -7.25 -7.37 -8.06
N THR A 229 -8.19 -7.06 -7.19
CA THR A 229 -8.18 -7.57 -5.81
C THR A 229 -8.37 -9.08 -5.75
N ASN A 230 -9.20 -9.65 -6.64
CA ASN A 230 -9.39 -11.10 -6.72
C ASN A 230 -8.09 -11.81 -7.12
N LEU A 231 -7.39 -11.33 -8.16
CA LEU A 231 -6.09 -11.88 -8.56
C LEU A 231 -5.06 -11.74 -7.43
N TYR A 232 -5.03 -10.61 -6.76
CA TYR A 232 -4.17 -10.39 -5.59
C TYR A 232 -4.50 -11.38 -4.47
N ASN A 233 -5.78 -11.62 -4.17
CA ASN A 233 -6.22 -12.60 -3.17
C ASN A 233 -5.82 -14.03 -3.54
N GLN A 234 -5.90 -14.42 -4.83
CA GLN A 234 -5.44 -15.73 -5.29
C GLN A 234 -3.92 -15.91 -5.09
N ILE A 235 -3.13 -14.88 -5.38
CA ILE A 235 -1.68 -14.91 -5.15
C ILE A 235 -1.37 -15.02 -3.64
N MET A 236 -2.05 -14.24 -2.78
CA MET A 236 -1.91 -14.36 -1.33
C MET A 236 -2.24 -15.78 -0.84
N GLN A 237 -3.32 -16.37 -1.33
CA GLN A 237 -3.72 -17.72 -0.97
C GLN A 237 -2.66 -18.77 -1.32
N ALA A 238 -1.95 -18.57 -2.44
CA ALA A 238 -0.88 -19.48 -2.89
C ALA A 238 0.44 -19.25 -2.16
N GLU A 239 0.79 -18.00 -1.85
CA GLU A 239 2.14 -17.63 -1.38
C GLU A 239 2.26 -17.54 0.15
N LEU A 240 1.24 -17.04 0.87
CA LEU A 240 1.33 -16.86 2.32
C LEU A 240 1.57 -18.17 3.09
N PRO A 241 0.94 -19.32 2.73
CA PRO A 241 1.22 -20.58 3.39
C PRO A 241 2.67 -21.06 3.23
N LYS A 242 3.35 -20.73 2.12
CA LYS A 242 4.77 -21.05 1.90
C LYS A 242 5.67 -20.31 2.89
N ALA A 243 5.24 -19.12 3.35
CA ALA A 243 5.91 -18.34 4.40
C ALA A 243 5.46 -18.73 5.83
N GLY A 244 4.63 -19.76 5.99
CA GLY A 244 4.08 -20.17 7.29
C GLY A 244 2.97 -19.27 7.83
N ILE A 245 2.32 -18.48 6.97
CA ILE A 245 1.26 -17.54 7.32
C ILE A 245 -0.08 -18.08 6.82
N GLU A 246 -1.01 -18.31 7.74
CA GLU A 246 -2.38 -18.73 7.41
C GLU A 246 -3.14 -17.59 6.71
N TYR A 247 -3.74 -17.88 5.57
CA TYR A 247 -4.58 -16.96 4.82
C TYR A 247 -6.04 -17.14 5.22
N VAL A 248 -6.65 -16.12 5.83
CA VAL A 248 -8.02 -16.19 6.37
C VAL A 248 -8.93 -15.23 5.61
N VAL A 249 -9.89 -15.77 4.87
CA VAL A 249 -10.91 -14.99 4.16
C VAL A 249 -12.13 -14.79 5.04
N VAL A 250 -12.55 -13.55 5.20
CA VAL A 250 -13.75 -13.20 5.96
C VAL A 250 -14.86 -12.79 4.98
N PRO A 251 -16.02 -13.44 5.03
CA PRO A 251 -17.17 -13.04 4.23
C PRO A 251 -17.56 -11.59 4.49
N ARG A 252 -18.00 -10.89 3.47
CA ARG A 252 -18.40 -9.48 3.60
C ARG A 252 -19.61 -9.33 4.52
N LYS A 253 -19.56 -8.31 5.38
CA LYS A 253 -20.75 -7.86 6.11
C LYS A 253 -21.75 -7.29 5.09
N ALA A 254 -22.96 -7.78 5.14
CA ALA A 254 -24.04 -7.25 4.31
C ALA A 254 -25.03 -6.45 5.19
N ASN A 255 -25.58 -5.39 4.61
CA ASN A 255 -26.73 -4.68 5.13
C ASN A 255 -27.88 -4.84 4.12
N GLU A 256 -29.05 -5.36 4.57
CA GLU A 256 -30.23 -5.62 3.71
C GLU A 256 -29.90 -6.43 2.43
N GLY A 257 -28.97 -7.38 2.53
CA GLY A 257 -28.54 -8.22 1.40
C GLY A 257 -27.51 -7.58 0.47
N GLN A 258 -27.10 -6.32 0.70
CA GLN A 258 -26.04 -5.66 -0.06
C GLN A 258 -24.72 -5.63 0.73
N ALA A 259 -23.62 -6.03 0.08
CA ALA A 259 -22.30 -6.00 0.69
C ALA A 259 -21.84 -4.56 0.96
N ILE A 260 -21.40 -4.29 2.19
CA ILE A 260 -20.84 -2.99 2.57
C ILE A 260 -19.41 -2.89 2.02
N SER A 261 -19.15 -1.89 1.20
CA SER A 261 -17.82 -1.60 0.64
C SER A 261 -17.52 -0.10 0.64
N ALA A 262 -16.23 0.27 0.61
CA ALA A 262 -15.83 1.66 0.49
C ALA A 262 -16.30 2.29 -0.83
N SER A 263 -16.32 1.53 -1.93
CA SER A 263 -16.85 1.99 -3.22
C SER A 263 -18.35 2.28 -3.16
N SER A 264 -19.14 1.42 -2.48
CA SER A 264 -20.59 1.66 -2.29
C SER A 264 -20.84 2.94 -1.49
N VAL A 265 -20.03 3.21 -0.47
CA VAL A 265 -20.11 4.48 0.29
C VAL A 265 -19.80 5.68 -0.60
N ARG A 266 -18.72 5.62 -1.41
CA ARG A 266 -18.37 6.73 -2.30
C ARG A 266 -19.45 6.98 -3.36
N VAL A 267 -20.06 5.94 -3.91
CA VAL A 267 -21.20 6.07 -4.83
C VAL A 267 -22.39 6.74 -4.15
N ALA A 268 -22.71 6.35 -2.91
CA ALA A 268 -23.81 6.96 -2.15
C ALA A 268 -23.52 8.44 -1.82
N ILE A 269 -22.27 8.79 -1.46
CA ILE A 269 -21.84 10.20 -1.25
C ILE A 269 -22.00 11.01 -2.55
N GLN A 270 -21.57 10.47 -3.69
CA GLN A 270 -21.70 11.12 -4.99
C GLN A 270 -23.16 11.36 -5.37
N ALA A 271 -24.04 10.43 -5.04
CA ALA A 271 -25.48 10.54 -5.25
C ALA A 271 -26.19 11.46 -4.23
N GLY A 272 -25.52 11.90 -3.16
CA GLY A 272 -26.12 12.68 -2.07
C GLY A 272 -27.02 11.88 -1.14
N ASP A 273 -26.94 10.54 -1.17
CA ASP A 273 -27.75 9.63 -0.36
C ASP A 273 -27.11 9.39 1.01
N PHE A 274 -27.19 10.37 1.91
CA PHE A 274 -26.57 10.32 3.23
C PHE A 274 -27.28 9.36 4.21
N GLU A 275 -28.52 8.97 3.96
CA GLU A 275 -29.18 7.91 4.72
C GLU A 275 -28.47 6.58 4.48
N LYS A 276 -28.24 6.25 3.20
CA LYS A 276 -27.45 5.05 2.84
C LYS A 276 -26.01 5.12 3.31
N VAL A 277 -25.36 6.31 3.28
CA VAL A 277 -24.00 6.52 3.80
C VAL A 277 -23.96 6.19 5.29
N SER A 278 -24.90 6.71 6.10
CA SER A 278 -24.92 6.47 7.56
C SER A 278 -25.09 4.99 7.91
N ALA A 279 -25.88 4.25 7.13
CA ALA A 279 -26.09 2.81 7.32
C ALA A 279 -24.85 1.94 7.03
N MET A 280 -23.83 2.47 6.37
CA MET A 280 -22.62 1.75 5.96
C MET A 280 -21.37 2.15 6.74
N LEU A 281 -21.41 3.24 7.50
CA LEU A 281 -20.26 3.77 8.22
C LEU A 281 -20.36 3.57 9.74
N PRO A 282 -19.23 3.38 10.44
CA PRO A 282 -19.18 3.60 11.88
C PRO A 282 -19.56 5.05 12.23
N GLU A 283 -20.10 5.25 13.42
CA GLU A 283 -20.54 6.58 13.88
C GLU A 283 -19.43 7.63 13.77
N SER A 284 -18.19 7.31 14.17
CA SER A 284 -17.04 8.21 14.06
C SER A 284 -16.79 8.66 12.61
N SER A 285 -16.84 7.72 11.66
CA SER A 285 -16.64 8.01 10.24
C SER A 285 -17.79 8.86 9.67
N TYR A 286 -19.02 8.61 10.10
CA TYR A 286 -20.16 9.39 9.65
C TYR A 286 -20.13 10.82 10.21
N GLN A 287 -19.86 10.98 11.51
CA GLN A 287 -19.72 12.30 12.16
C GLN A 287 -18.58 13.12 11.54
N PHE A 288 -17.46 12.47 11.20
CA PHE A 288 -16.39 13.13 10.47
C PHE A 288 -16.91 13.73 9.14
N LEU A 289 -17.66 12.97 8.34
CA LEU A 289 -18.18 13.48 7.05
C LEU A 289 -19.10 14.71 7.22
N LEU A 290 -19.76 14.86 8.36
CA LEU A 290 -20.60 16.00 8.68
C LEU A 290 -19.79 17.23 9.15
N SER A 291 -18.53 17.05 9.55
CA SER A 291 -17.64 18.13 9.98
C SER A 291 -17.20 19.03 8.81
N GLU A 292 -16.68 20.22 9.11
CA GLU A 292 -16.14 21.15 8.10
C GLU A 292 -15.02 20.52 7.26
N GLU A 293 -14.12 19.74 7.91
CA GLU A 293 -13.06 19.02 7.22
C GLU A 293 -13.59 17.88 6.37
N GLY A 294 -14.54 17.12 6.90
CA GLY A 294 -15.23 16.05 6.19
C GLY A 294 -16.00 16.51 4.97
N GLN A 295 -16.59 17.70 5.00
CA GLN A 295 -17.27 18.28 3.84
C GLN A 295 -16.33 18.56 2.66
N LYS A 296 -15.04 18.83 2.90
CA LYS A 296 -14.03 18.93 1.84
C LYS A 296 -13.78 17.57 1.17
N VAL A 297 -13.82 16.50 1.94
CA VAL A 297 -13.72 15.11 1.42
C VAL A 297 -14.99 14.76 0.62
N VAL A 298 -16.16 15.10 1.14
CA VAL A 298 -17.45 14.90 0.44
C VAL A 298 -17.43 15.59 -0.92
N GLN A 299 -17.05 16.87 -0.97
CA GLN A 299 -16.95 17.63 -2.22
C GLN A 299 -15.97 16.99 -3.21
N ARG A 300 -14.79 16.54 -2.72
CA ARG A 300 -13.80 15.84 -3.55
C ARG A 300 -14.36 14.56 -4.16
N ILE A 301 -15.13 13.78 -3.40
CA ILE A 301 -15.79 12.57 -3.90
C ILE A 301 -16.87 12.91 -4.91
N GLN A 302 -17.68 13.94 -4.67
CA GLN A 302 -18.76 14.37 -5.57
C GLN A 302 -18.24 14.89 -6.91
N GLN A 303 -17.05 15.50 -6.94
CA GLN A 303 -16.40 16.04 -8.14
C GLN A 303 -15.56 15.00 -8.90
N ALA A 304 -15.33 13.83 -8.33
CA ALA A 304 -14.52 12.81 -8.96
C ALA A 304 -15.26 12.18 -10.15
N GLU A 305 -14.58 12.04 -11.29
CA GLU A 305 -15.12 11.36 -12.49
C GLU A 305 -15.36 9.87 -12.26
N ASN A 306 -14.51 9.24 -11.46
CA ASN A 306 -14.63 7.84 -11.08
C ASN A 306 -14.51 7.69 -9.57
N VAL A 307 -15.50 7.08 -8.91
CA VAL A 307 -15.51 6.84 -7.46
C VAL A 307 -15.40 5.34 -7.11
N ILE A 308 -15.37 4.46 -8.10
CA ILE A 308 -15.33 3.01 -7.90
C ILE A 308 -13.89 2.52 -7.74
N HIS A 309 -13.00 2.97 -8.63
CA HIS A 309 -11.61 2.53 -8.70
C HIS A 309 -10.66 3.60 -8.13
N TYR A 310 -10.46 3.59 -6.81
CA TYR A 310 -9.50 4.42 -6.08
C TYR A 310 -8.87 3.64 -4.92
#